data_e29549a74ff1a18b9c3433ea9e25c01f
#
_entry.id   e29549a74ff1a18b9c3433ea9e25c01f
#
_cell.length_a   1.000
_cell.length_b   1.000
_cell.length_c   1.000
_cell.angle_alpha   90.00
_cell.angle_beta   90.00
_cell.angle_gamma   90.00
#
_symmetry.space_group_name_H-M   'P 1'
#
loop_
_entity.id
_entity.type
_entity.pdbx_description
1 polymer ?
#
loop_
_entity_poly.entity_id
_entity_poly.type
_entity_poly.pdbx_seq_one_letter_code
_entity_poly.pdbx_strand_id
1 'polypeptide(L)'
;MDEQCYALLIDADNVSAKYIKPILTELSKYGVITYKRIYGDWTSTHNSSWKDELLTNSIMPIQQFSYTQGKNATDSAMIIDAMDILYTNDVDGFCIVSSDSDFTRLVTRIRESAKMVIGMGENKTPEPFRKACDKFTILENLLNEQEPGSTKAEESHDKLSREKIEDAIIKMIIENQDDNKMTGLGEVGSRLVSLYPDFDVRSYGYNMLSKFLEEFSRIQLIKQGNLFSVALKEDWGMKEDIDRYVIFLVKKAGKHGIELSTLGNKVYEKYGDFKISDYGYSQFNQYVKSIDKIEVEQEGTILKAKYQKLF
;
A
#
# COMPACT_ATOMS: atom_id res chain seq x y z
N MET A 1 -28.60 -5.52 -5.06
CA MET A 1 -27.44 -4.68 -5.34
C MET A 1 -27.15 -4.89 -6.82
N ASP A 2 -27.21 -3.84 -7.60
CA ASP A 2 -26.88 -3.94 -9.02
C ASP A 2 -25.42 -4.33 -9.15
N GLU A 3 -25.16 -5.28 -10.03
CA GLU A 3 -23.83 -5.83 -10.24
C GLU A 3 -23.00 -4.79 -11.03
N GLN A 4 -21.83 -4.39 -10.51
CA GLN A 4 -21.02 -3.34 -11.15
C GLN A 4 -20.45 -3.83 -12.48
N CYS A 5 -20.45 -2.98 -13.50
CA CYS A 5 -20.02 -3.26 -14.87
C CYS A 5 -18.65 -2.62 -15.15
N TYR A 6 -17.70 -3.41 -15.65
CA TYR A 6 -16.35 -2.95 -15.96
C TYR A 6 -15.98 -3.10 -17.42
N ALA A 7 -15.24 -2.12 -17.95
CA ALA A 7 -14.57 -2.22 -19.24
C ALA A 7 -13.11 -2.63 -19.04
N LEU A 8 -12.73 -3.80 -19.56
CA LEU A 8 -11.35 -4.30 -19.56
C LEU A 8 -10.67 -3.91 -20.89
N LEU A 9 -9.63 -3.11 -20.79
CA LEU A 9 -8.82 -2.62 -21.93
C LEU A 9 -7.36 -3.04 -21.71
N ILE A 10 -6.82 -3.81 -22.64
CA ILE A 10 -5.50 -4.44 -22.52
C ILE A 10 -4.58 -3.91 -23.62
N ASP A 11 -3.39 -3.49 -23.24
CA ASP A 11 -2.31 -3.12 -24.13
C ASP A 11 -1.45 -4.36 -24.42
N ALA A 12 -1.58 -4.94 -25.62
CA ALA A 12 -0.87 -6.16 -26.02
C ALA A 12 0.64 -5.95 -26.21
N ASP A 13 1.07 -4.73 -26.45
CA ASP A 13 2.48 -4.42 -26.70
C ASP A 13 3.28 -4.40 -25.40
N ASN A 14 2.62 -4.14 -24.26
CA ASN A 14 3.22 -4.01 -22.94
C ASN A 14 2.84 -5.12 -21.95
N VAL A 15 2.00 -6.09 -22.35
CA VAL A 15 1.50 -7.15 -21.46
C VAL A 15 1.61 -8.52 -22.13
N SER A 16 2.07 -9.51 -21.39
CA SER A 16 2.18 -10.89 -21.88
C SER A 16 0.87 -11.66 -21.74
N ALA A 17 0.54 -12.50 -22.74
CA ALA A 17 -0.67 -13.33 -22.76
C ALA A 17 -0.81 -14.28 -21.56
N LYS A 18 0.31 -14.66 -20.90
CA LYS A 18 0.30 -15.51 -19.68
C LYS A 18 -0.53 -14.94 -18.53
N TYR A 19 -0.73 -13.63 -18.50
CA TYR A 19 -1.46 -12.95 -17.42
C TYR A 19 -2.97 -12.92 -17.62
N ILE A 20 -3.50 -13.31 -18.78
CA ILE A 20 -4.93 -13.09 -19.09
C ILE A 20 -5.87 -13.79 -18.12
N LYS A 21 -5.63 -15.06 -17.79
CA LYS A 21 -6.48 -15.81 -16.85
C LYS A 21 -6.44 -15.20 -15.45
N PRO A 22 -5.25 -14.93 -14.88
CA PRO A 22 -5.13 -14.16 -13.63
C PRO A 22 -5.85 -12.79 -13.65
N ILE A 23 -5.73 -12.01 -14.74
CA ILE A 23 -6.40 -10.71 -14.89
C ILE A 23 -7.92 -10.87 -14.81
N LEU A 24 -8.50 -11.81 -15.58
CA LEU A 24 -9.94 -12.05 -15.58
C LEU A 24 -10.43 -12.52 -14.22
N THR A 25 -9.69 -13.41 -13.56
CA THR A 25 -10.01 -13.88 -12.20
C THR A 25 -9.96 -12.76 -11.18
N GLU A 26 -8.94 -11.91 -11.23
CA GLU A 26 -8.82 -10.76 -10.31
C GLU A 26 -9.95 -9.76 -10.55
N LEU A 27 -10.22 -9.40 -11.81
CA LEU A 27 -11.24 -8.40 -12.14
C LEU A 27 -12.66 -8.89 -11.81
N SER A 28 -12.96 -10.19 -11.92
CA SER A 28 -14.25 -10.76 -11.55
C SER A 28 -14.64 -10.57 -10.08
N LYS A 29 -13.67 -10.26 -9.20
CA LYS A 29 -13.94 -9.93 -7.79
C LYS A 29 -14.64 -8.58 -7.60
N TYR A 30 -14.62 -7.71 -8.64
CA TYR A 30 -15.17 -6.36 -8.59
C TYR A 30 -16.55 -6.27 -9.26
N GLY A 31 -16.83 -7.12 -10.23
CA GLY A 31 -18.11 -7.12 -10.95
C GLY A 31 -18.04 -7.83 -12.29
N VAL A 32 -19.01 -7.53 -13.15
CA VAL A 32 -19.12 -8.11 -14.49
C VAL A 32 -18.24 -7.34 -15.48
N ILE A 33 -17.54 -8.08 -16.34
CA ILE A 33 -16.73 -7.51 -17.42
C ILE A 33 -17.58 -7.42 -18.67
N THR A 34 -18.10 -6.24 -18.99
CA THR A 34 -18.99 -6.02 -20.14
C THR A 34 -18.21 -5.76 -21.43
N TYR A 35 -17.06 -5.11 -21.34
CA TYR A 35 -16.14 -4.89 -22.45
C TYR A 35 -14.84 -5.63 -22.18
N LYS A 36 -14.40 -6.46 -23.14
CA LYS A 36 -13.10 -7.14 -23.12
C LYS A 36 -12.40 -6.81 -24.42
N ARG A 37 -11.53 -5.82 -24.44
CA ARG A 37 -10.81 -5.35 -25.63
C ARG A 37 -9.31 -5.39 -25.40
N ILE A 38 -8.58 -5.74 -26.45
CA ILE A 38 -7.12 -5.74 -26.45
C ILE A 38 -6.62 -5.05 -27.73
N TYR A 39 -5.64 -4.21 -27.57
CA TYR A 39 -5.11 -3.33 -28.59
C TYR A 39 -3.70 -3.74 -28.97
N GLY A 40 -3.41 -3.83 -30.25
CA GLY A 40 -2.10 -4.23 -30.75
C GLY A 40 -2.04 -4.32 -32.26
N ASP A 41 -0.86 -4.53 -32.78
CA ASP A 41 -0.65 -4.89 -34.19
C ASP A 41 -0.66 -6.41 -34.34
N TRP A 42 -1.80 -6.96 -34.76
CA TRP A 42 -2.02 -8.41 -34.91
C TRP A 42 -1.33 -9.00 -36.14
N THR A 43 -0.69 -8.18 -36.96
CA THR A 43 0.18 -8.65 -38.06
C THR A 43 1.59 -8.95 -37.56
N SER A 44 1.94 -8.46 -36.38
CA SER A 44 3.22 -8.72 -35.75
C SER A 44 3.28 -10.13 -35.15
N THR A 45 4.42 -10.81 -35.31
CA THR A 45 4.69 -12.09 -34.66
C THR A 45 4.80 -11.97 -33.13
N HIS A 46 5.07 -10.77 -32.63
CA HIS A 46 5.16 -10.50 -31.19
C HIS A 46 3.85 -10.84 -30.46
N ASN A 47 2.71 -10.54 -31.08
CA ASN A 47 1.38 -10.75 -30.51
C ASN A 47 0.79 -12.14 -30.81
N SER A 48 1.56 -13.05 -31.43
CA SER A 48 1.10 -14.39 -31.82
C SER A 48 0.63 -15.26 -30.62
N SER A 49 1.24 -15.08 -29.45
CA SER A 49 0.90 -15.80 -28.21
C SER A 49 -0.50 -15.47 -27.68
N TRP A 50 -1.08 -14.35 -28.09
CA TRP A 50 -2.42 -13.95 -27.69
C TRP A 50 -3.55 -14.69 -28.43
N LYS A 51 -3.27 -15.23 -29.64
CA LYS A 51 -4.31 -15.74 -30.54
C LYS A 51 -5.24 -16.75 -29.89
N ASP A 52 -4.70 -17.76 -29.23
CA ASP A 52 -5.50 -18.81 -28.61
C ASP A 52 -6.23 -18.29 -27.35
N GLU A 53 -5.61 -17.41 -26.61
CA GLU A 53 -6.19 -16.79 -25.41
C GLU A 53 -7.35 -15.84 -25.75
N LEU A 54 -7.29 -15.10 -26.88
CA LEU A 54 -8.37 -14.23 -27.34
C LEU A 54 -9.66 -15.02 -27.61
N LEU A 55 -9.54 -16.13 -28.34
CA LEU A 55 -10.67 -16.99 -28.67
C LEU A 55 -11.27 -17.65 -27.43
N THR A 56 -10.41 -18.20 -26.57
CA THR A 56 -10.83 -18.92 -25.36
C THR A 56 -11.54 -18.01 -24.35
N ASN A 57 -11.12 -16.74 -24.24
CA ASN A 57 -11.63 -15.81 -23.23
C ASN A 57 -12.61 -14.76 -23.78
N SER A 58 -13.01 -14.89 -25.06
CA SER A 58 -13.94 -13.96 -25.73
C SER A 58 -13.47 -12.50 -25.64
N ILE A 59 -12.18 -12.26 -25.96
CA ILE A 59 -11.57 -10.91 -25.97
C ILE A 59 -11.55 -10.40 -27.40
N MET A 60 -12.04 -9.20 -27.59
CA MET A 60 -12.10 -8.55 -28.91
C MET A 60 -10.74 -7.89 -29.25
N PRO A 61 -10.01 -8.39 -30.26
CA PRO A 61 -8.80 -7.75 -30.73
C PRO A 61 -9.13 -6.49 -31.56
N ILE A 62 -8.51 -5.38 -31.21
CA ILE A 62 -8.58 -4.13 -31.95
C ILE A 62 -7.26 -3.99 -32.71
N GLN A 63 -7.33 -3.99 -34.03
CA GLN A 63 -6.16 -3.83 -34.89
C GLN A 63 -5.78 -2.36 -35.02
N GLN A 64 -4.52 -2.07 -34.76
CA GLN A 64 -3.94 -0.78 -35.05
C GLN A 64 -2.62 -0.97 -35.80
N PHE A 65 -2.56 -0.47 -37.04
CA PHE A 65 -1.33 -0.48 -37.83
C PHE A 65 -0.41 0.67 -37.42
N SER A 66 0.82 0.37 -37.15
CA SER A 66 1.86 1.38 -36.94
C SER A 66 2.39 1.86 -38.27
N TYR A 67 1.99 3.04 -38.75
CA TYR A 67 2.52 3.66 -39.98
C TYR A 67 4.00 4.08 -39.86
N THR A 68 4.51 4.20 -38.64
CA THR A 68 5.89 4.59 -38.36
C THR A 68 6.33 3.83 -37.10
N GLN A 69 7.46 3.16 -37.16
CA GLN A 69 8.02 2.47 -35.98
C GLN A 69 8.27 3.45 -34.84
N GLY A 70 7.91 3.04 -33.61
CA GLY A 70 8.14 3.82 -32.40
C GLY A 70 7.13 4.96 -32.14
N LYS A 71 5.96 4.96 -32.78
CA LYS A 71 4.87 5.87 -32.43
C LYS A 71 3.76 5.11 -31.69
N ASN A 72 3.17 5.76 -30.68
CA ASN A 72 2.11 5.29 -29.78
C ASN A 72 0.74 5.15 -30.51
N ALA A 73 0.70 4.43 -31.64
CA ALA A 73 -0.51 4.29 -32.42
C ALA A 73 -1.55 3.40 -31.71
N THR A 74 -1.08 2.32 -31.09
CA THR A 74 -1.87 1.40 -30.27
C THR A 74 -2.45 2.12 -29.06
N ASP A 75 -1.63 2.91 -28.35
CA ASP A 75 -2.05 3.68 -27.18
C ASP A 75 -3.15 4.68 -27.54
N SER A 76 -2.98 5.38 -28.67
CA SER A 76 -3.97 6.34 -29.14
C SER A 76 -5.32 5.67 -29.45
N ALA A 77 -5.32 4.47 -30.04
CA ALA A 77 -6.54 3.71 -30.30
C ALA A 77 -7.23 3.29 -28.99
N MET A 78 -6.47 2.81 -28.01
CA MET A 78 -6.98 2.45 -26.71
C MET A 78 -7.55 3.65 -25.95
N ILE A 79 -6.88 4.82 -26.03
CA ILE A 79 -7.35 6.06 -25.39
C ILE A 79 -8.66 6.52 -26.02
N ILE A 80 -8.77 6.54 -27.34
CA ILE A 80 -9.98 6.98 -28.06
C ILE A 80 -11.15 6.06 -27.68
N ASP A 81 -10.96 4.76 -27.75
CA ASP A 81 -11.99 3.77 -27.45
C ASP A 81 -12.41 3.82 -25.97
N ALA A 82 -11.47 4.02 -25.05
CA ALA A 82 -11.78 4.25 -23.64
C ALA A 82 -12.66 5.49 -23.43
N MET A 83 -12.38 6.57 -24.14
CA MET A 83 -13.18 7.81 -24.08
C MET A 83 -14.56 7.62 -24.70
N ASP A 84 -14.66 6.88 -25.81
CA ASP A 84 -15.94 6.53 -26.42
C ASP A 84 -16.80 5.71 -25.45
N ILE A 85 -16.22 4.68 -24.81
CA ILE A 85 -16.92 3.89 -23.78
C ILE A 85 -17.36 4.77 -22.62
N LEU A 86 -16.51 5.67 -22.15
CA LEU A 86 -16.80 6.56 -21.02
C LEU A 86 -18.02 7.46 -21.28
N TYR A 87 -18.17 7.96 -22.51
CA TYR A 87 -19.24 8.90 -22.83
C TYR A 87 -20.50 8.28 -23.44
N THR A 88 -20.41 7.10 -24.00
CA THR A 88 -21.54 6.48 -24.72
C THR A 88 -22.14 5.29 -23.99
N ASN A 89 -21.46 4.75 -22.98
CA ASN A 89 -21.86 3.52 -22.32
C ASN A 89 -21.94 3.70 -20.79
N ASP A 90 -22.80 2.93 -20.18
CA ASP A 90 -22.98 2.92 -18.72
C ASP A 90 -22.12 1.80 -18.12
N VAL A 91 -20.85 2.13 -17.82
CA VAL A 91 -19.94 1.27 -17.05
C VAL A 91 -19.61 1.96 -15.73
N ASP A 92 -19.47 1.17 -14.67
CA ASP A 92 -19.12 1.68 -13.33
C ASP A 92 -17.62 1.93 -13.18
N GLY A 93 -16.82 1.23 -13.99
CA GLY A 93 -15.37 1.38 -13.95
C GLY A 93 -14.64 0.80 -15.13
N PHE A 94 -13.34 1.07 -15.13
CA PHE A 94 -12.40 0.62 -16.15
C PHE A 94 -11.27 -0.19 -15.50
N CYS A 95 -10.85 -1.24 -16.18
CA CYS A 95 -9.60 -1.92 -15.90
C CYS A 95 -8.63 -1.64 -17.03
N ILE A 96 -7.56 -0.90 -16.74
CA ILE A 96 -6.50 -0.55 -17.71
C ILE A 96 -5.30 -1.45 -17.43
N VAL A 97 -4.95 -2.28 -18.42
CA VAL A 97 -3.86 -3.25 -18.28
C VAL A 97 -2.71 -2.84 -19.17
N SER A 98 -1.74 -2.17 -18.59
CA SER A 98 -0.49 -1.74 -19.24
C SER A 98 0.57 -1.40 -18.20
N SER A 99 1.84 -1.39 -18.62
CA SER A 99 2.96 -0.88 -17.82
C SER A 99 3.47 0.48 -18.33
N ASP A 100 2.73 1.11 -19.24
CA ASP A 100 3.12 2.40 -19.83
C ASP A 100 2.51 3.58 -19.05
N SER A 101 3.36 4.53 -18.71
CA SER A 101 2.97 5.77 -18.03
C SER A 101 2.14 6.73 -18.89
N ASP A 102 2.13 6.55 -20.22
CA ASP A 102 1.38 7.41 -21.14
C ASP A 102 -0.14 7.31 -20.89
N PHE A 103 -0.61 6.21 -20.32
CA PHE A 103 -2.00 6.05 -19.89
C PHE A 103 -2.36 6.81 -18.61
N THR A 104 -1.40 7.42 -17.89
CA THR A 104 -1.66 8.18 -16.64
C THR A 104 -2.73 9.26 -16.86
N ARG A 105 -2.68 9.97 -17.98
CA ARG A 105 -3.66 11.03 -18.29
C ARG A 105 -5.05 10.49 -18.56
N LEU A 106 -5.14 9.35 -19.25
CA LEU A 106 -6.40 8.64 -19.48
C LEU A 106 -7.06 8.24 -18.14
N VAL A 107 -6.30 7.59 -17.26
CA VAL A 107 -6.77 7.16 -15.94
C VAL A 107 -7.29 8.35 -15.14
N THR A 108 -6.53 9.44 -15.07
CA THR A 108 -6.95 10.67 -14.40
C THR A 108 -8.28 11.18 -14.96
N ARG A 109 -8.44 11.21 -16.31
CA ARG A 109 -9.65 11.70 -16.97
C ARG A 109 -10.88 10.83 -16.67
N ILE A 110 -10.70 9.50 -16.63
CA ILE A 110 -11.79 8.57 -16.27
C ILE A 110 -12.24 8.80 -14.83
N ARG A 111 -11.30 8.96 -13.89
CA ARG A 111 -11.59 9.24 -12.48
C ARG A 111 -12.28 10.59 -12.26
N GLU A 112 -11.91 11.63 -13.04
CA GLU A 112 -12.61 12.92 -13.05
C GLU A 112 -14.10 12.80 -13.43
N SER A 113 -14.47 11.71 -14.11
CA SER A 113 -15.86 11.37 -14.45
C SER A 113 -16.53 10.47 -13.40
N ALA A 114 -15.96 10.37 -12.20
CA ALA A 114 -16.41 9.55 -11.07
C ALA A 114 -16.57 8.05 -11.41
N LYS A 115 -15.79 7.53 -12.38
CA LYS A 115 -15.71 6.10 -12.66
C LYS A 115 -14.48 5.50 -11.99
N MET A 116 -14.63 4.31 -11.42
CA MET A 116 -13.53 3.60 -10.78
C MET A 116 -12.49 3.14 -11.80
N VAL A 117 -11.20 3.30 -11.49
CA VAL A 117 -10.11 2.79 -12.34
C VAL A 117 -9.24 1.80 -11.59
N ILE A 118 -9.23 0.56 -12.07
CA ILE A 118 -8.32 -0.49 -11.65
C ILE A 118 -7.19 -0.55 -12.67
N GLY A 119 -5.95 -0.26 -12.23
CA GLY A 119 -4.76 -0.48 -13.04
C GLY A 119 -4.20 -1.86 -12.81
N MET A 120 -3.70 -2.51 -13.85
CA MET A 120 -2.93 -3.74 -13.73
C MET A 120 -1.70 -3.63 -14.64
N GLY A 121 -0.51 -3.89 -14.10
CA GLY A 121 0.74 -3.81 -14.84
C GLY A 121 1.87 -4.59 -14.17
N GLU A 122 2.98 -4.72 -14.88
CA GLU A 122 4.15 -5.40 -14.34
C GLU A 122 4.84 -4.55 -13.26
N ASN A 123 5.70 -5.18 -12.46
CA ASN A 123 6.43 -4.52 -11.36
C ASN A 123 7.25 -3.30 -11.79
N LYS A 124 7.67 -3.25 -13.07
CA LYS A 124 8.37 -2.12 -13.67
C LYS A 124 7.50 -0.88 -13.93
N THR A 125 6.17 -0.96 -13.74
CA THR A 125 5.22 0.13 -14.03
C THR A 125 5.56 1.37 -13.20
N PRO A 126 5.70 2.56 -13.82
CA PRO A 126 6.08 3.78 -13.12
C PRO A 126 5.07 4.18 -12.03
N GLU A 127 5.59 4.69 -10.92
CA GLU A 127 4.81 5.12 -9.75
C GLU A 127 3.69 6.12 -10.09
N PRO A 128 3.89 7.13 -11.00
CA PRO A 128 2.83 8.05 -11.36
C PRO A 128 1.59 7.37 -11.93
N PHE A 129 1.76 6.35 -12.77
CA PHE A 129 0.63 5.59 -13.30
C PHE A 129 -0.06 4.74 -12.22
N ARG A 130 0.72 4.06 -11.37
CA ARG A 130 0.18 3.28 -10.25
C ARG A 130 -0.66 4.15 -9.30
N LYS A 131 -0.16 5.34 -8.94
CA LYS A 131 -0.85 6.29 -8.05
C LYS A 131 -2.05 6.99 -8.68
N ALA A 132 -2.10 7.08 -10.01
CA ALA A 132 -3.25 7.66 -10.70
C ALA A 132 -4.50 6.78 -10.58
N CYS A 133 -4.36 5.47 -10.42
CA CYS A 133 -5.45 4.51 -10.28
C CYS A 133 -6.14 4.61 -8.90
N ASP A 134 -7.38 4.14 -8.78
CA ASP A 134 -8.03 3.92 -7.47
C ASP A 134 -7.48 2.66 -6.81
N LYS A 135 -7.12 1.66 -7.62
CA LYS A 135 -6.39 0.47 -7.21
C LYS A 135 -5.43 0.05 -8.31
N PHE A 136 -4.24 -0.40 -7.92
CA PHE A 136 -3.26 -0.97 -8.86
C PHE A 136 -2.82 -2.36 -8.42
N THR A 137 -2.86 -3.32 -9.34
CA THR A 137 -2.44 -4.71 -9.08
C THR A 137 -1.21 -5.05 -9.92
N ILE A 138 -0.18 -5.54 -9.25
CA ILE A 138 1.04 -6.01 -9.90
C ILE A 138 0.79 -7.41 -10.47
N LEU A 139 0.99 -7.58 -11.78
CA LEU A 139 0.64 -8.81 -12.51
C LEU A 139 1.43 -10.03 -12.03
N GLU A 140 2.69 -9.85 -11.63
CA GLU A 140 3.53 -10.93 -11.10
C GLU A 140 2.93 -11.51 -9.81
N ASN A 141 2.26 -10.71 -8.99
CA ASN A 141 1.62 -11.18 -7.76
C ASN A 141 0.45 -12.14 -8.05
N LEU A 142 -0.21 -11.97 -9.20
CA LEU A 142 -1.32 -12.84 -9.61
C LEU A 142 -0.86 -14.24 -10.03
N LEU A 143 0.37 -14.39 -10.52
CA LEU A 143 0.93 -15.71 -10.87
C LEU A 143 1.35 -16.50 -9.64
N ASN A 144 1.84 -15.83 -8.60
CA ASN A 144 2.32 -16.47 -7.36
C ASN A 144 1.20 -17.12 -6.54
N GLU A 145 -0.05 -16.74 -6.74
CA GLU A 145 -1.20 -17.41 -6.11
C GLU A 145 -1.41 -18.86 -6.58
N GLN A 146 -0.88 -19.23 -7.74
CA GLN A 146 -1.07 -20.56 -8.33
C GLN A 146 -0.02 -21.59 -7.89
N GLU A 147 1.10 -21.15 -7.24
CA GLU A 147 2.12 -22.05 -6.70
C GLU A 147 2.41 -21.71 -5.22
N PRO A 148 1.83 -22.42 -4.24
CA PRO A 148 2.18 -22.23 -2.84
C PRO A 148 3.58 -22.81 -2.59
N GLY A 149 4.61 -21.96 -2.54
CA GLY A 149 5.96 -22.39 -2.16
C GLY A 149 7.15 -21.57 -2.66
N SER A 150 7.00 -20.60 -3.54
CA SER A 150 8.13 -19.80 -4.02
C SER A 150 8.27 -18.49 -3.25
N THR A 151 8.83 -18.53 -2.05
CA THR A 151 9.34 -17.37 -1.31
C THR A 151 10.64 -16.88 -1.95
N LYS A 152 10.54 -16.00 -2.92
CA LYS A 152 11.59 -15.01 -3.23
C LYS A 152 10.89 -13.73 -3.64
N ALA A 153 10.47 -12.94 -2.64
CA ALA A 153 10.20 -11.53 -2.86
C ALA A 153 11.57 -10.87 -3.14
N GLU A 154 11.88 -10.64 -4.41
CA GLU A 154 12.96 -9.75 -4.77
C GLU A 154 12.66 -8.39 -4.17
N GLU A 155 13.60 -7.84 -3.42
CA GLU A 155 13.53 -6.48 -2.86
C GLU A 155 13.54 -5.48 -4.03
N SER A 156 12.36 -5.17 -4.55
CA SER A 156 12.23 -4.04 -5.46
C SER A 156 12.34 -2.75 -4.62
N HIS A 157 13.22 -1.86 -5.01
CA HIS A 157 13.50 -0.57 -4.35
C HIS A 157 12.28 0.36 -4.22
N ASP A 158 11.13 -0.03 -4.74
CA ASP A 158 9.93 0.80 -4.88
C ASP A 158 8.74 0.33 -4.01
N LYS A 159 8.96 -0.67 -3.13
CA LYS A 159 7.92 -1.13 -2.21
C LYS A 159 7.75 -0.16 -1.05
N LEU A 160 6.50 0.13 -0.71
CA LEU A 160 6.18 0.87 0.50
C LEU A 160 6.77 0.14 1.72
N SER A 161 7.56 0.84 2.54
CA SER A 161 8.19 0.20 3.70
C SER A 161 7.14 -0.25 4.71
N ARG A 162 7.39 -1.37 5.39
CA ARG A 162 6.51 -1.90 6.45
C ARG A 162 6.27 -0.88 7.56
N GLU A 163 7.28 -0.07 7.89
CA GLU A 163 7.20 1.00 8.88
C GLU A 163 6.18 2.06 8.48
N LYS A 164 6.18 2.52 7.23
CA LYS A 164 5.19 3.48 6.73
C LYS A 164 3.77 2.94 6.77
N ILE A 165 3.59 1.65 6.49
CA ILE A 165 2.28 0.98 6.58
C ILE A 165 1.83 0.92 8.03
N GLU A 166 2.72 0.51 8.93
CA GLU A 166 2.42 0.42 10.37
C GLU A 166 2.06 1.80 10.93
N ASP A 167 2.81 2.86 10.60
CA ASP A 167 2.54 4.23 11.03
C ASP A 167 1.18 4.74 10.51
N ALA A 168 0.83 4.42 9.26
CA ALA A 168 -0.49 4.76 8.72
C ALA A 168 -1.62 4.06 9.50
N ILE A 169 -1.44 2.78 9.84
CA ILE A 169 -2.42 2.02 10.63
C ILE A 169 -2.55 2.57 12.04
N ILE A 170 -1.43 2.89 12.70
CA ILE A 170 -1.43 3.50 14.03
C ILE A 170 -2.22 4.81 14.02
N LYS A 171 -2.00 5.65 13.01
CA LYS A 171 -2.76 6.90 12.85
C LYS A 171 -4.26 6.63 12.73
N MET A 172 -4.67 5.63 11.95
CA MET A 172 -6.09 5.23 11.82
C MET A 172 -6.68 4.77 13.15
N ILE A 173 -5.91 4.00 13.94
CA ILE A 173 -6.35 3.52 15.25
C ILE A 173 -6.57 4.71 16.19
N ILE A 174 -5.62 5.65 16.24
CA ILE A 174 -5.71 6.84 17.11
C ILE A 174 -6.92 7.69 16.71
N GLU A 175 -7.10 7.99 15.42
CA GLU A 175 -8.25 8.74 14.92
C GLU A 175 -9.59 8.10 15.33
N ASN A 176 -9.70 6.77 15.21
CA ASN A 176 -10.93 6.05 15.60
C ASN A 176 -11.12 6.00 17.12
N GLN A 177 -10.02 5.92 17.90
CA GLN A 177 -10.09 5.97 19.38
C GLN A 177 -10.61 7.32 19.89
N ASP A 178 -10.19 8.43 19.27
CA ASP A 178 -10.68 9.76 19.59
C ASP A 178 -12.20 9.88 19.37
N ASP A 179 -12.74 9.14 18.39
CA ASP A 179 -14.17 9.03 18.09
C ASP A 179 -14.90 7.92 18.88
N ASN A 180 -14.25 7.28 19.86
CA ASN A 180 -14.74 6.09 20.58
C ASN A 180 -15.17 4.93 19.67
N LYS A 181 -14.51 4.76 18.53
CA LYS A 181 -14.79 3.74 17.51
C LYS A 181 -13.67 2.70 17.46
N MET A 182 -14.05 1.43 17.36
CA MET A 182 -13.09 0.35 17.12
C MET A 182 -12.66 0.33 15.66
N THR A 183 -11.35 0.17 15.42
CA THR A 183 -10.79 0.09 14.06
C THR A 183 -10.97 -1.33 13.52
N GLY A 184 -11.88 -1.52 12.58
CA GLY A 184 -12.11 -2.82 11.93
C GLY A 184 -11.02 -3.17 10.92
N LEU A 185 -10.68 -4.48 10.80
CA LEU A 185 -9.69 -4.97 9.83
C LEU A 185 -10.05 -4.60 8.38
N GLY A 186 -11.35 -4.66 8.02
CA GLY A 186 -11.84 -4.26 6.69
C GLY A 186 -11.65 -2.77 6.41
N GLU A 187 -11.89 -1.92 7.42
CA GLU A 187 -11.65 -0.48 7.33
C GLU A 187 -10.17 -0.18 7.09
N VAL A 188 -9.27 -0.84 7.85
CA VAL A 188 -7.82 -0.72 7.65
C VAL A 188 -7.43 -1.07 6.21
N GLY A 189 -7.94 -2.19 5.69
CA GLY A 189 -7.68 -2.61 4.30
C GLY A 189 -8.14 -1.58 3.27
N SER A 190 -9.36 -1.09 3.40
CA SER A 190 -9.93 -0.07 2.50
C SER A 190 -9.16 1.25 2.56
N ARG A 191 -8.81 1.72 3.75
CA ARG A 191 -8.04 2.96 3.92
C ARG A 191 -6.60 2.83 3.42
N LEU A 192 -5.95 1.66 3.59
CA LEU A 192 -4.61 1.42 3.05
C LEU A 192 -4.61 1.47 1.51
N VAL A 193 -5.58 0.84 0.84
CA VAL A 193 -5.71 0.92 -0.62
C VAL A 193 -6.00 2.35 -1.08
N SER A 194 -6.83 3.09 -0.34
CA SER A 194 -7.12 4.51 -0.67
C SER A 194 -5.88 5.40 -0.54
N LEU A 195 -5.02 5.16 0.45
CA LEU A 195 -3.78 5.93 0.66
C LEU A 195 -2.66 5.49 -0.29
N TYR A 196 -2.62 4.20 -0.59
CA TYR A 196 -1.60 3.54 -1.39
C TYR A 196 -2.28 2.60 -2.40
N PRO A 197 -2.64 3.09 -3.60
CA PRO A 197 -3.41 2.31 -4.58
C PRO A 197 -2.74 0.99 -4.99
N ASP A 198 -1.41 0.91 -4.91
CA ASP A 198 -0.59 -0.26 -5.20
C ASP A 198 -0.31 -1.15 -3.96
N PHE A 199 -0.95 -0.86 -2.82
CA PHE A 199 -0.83 -1.71 -1.64
C PHE A 199 -1.51 -3.05 -1.85
N ASP A 200 -0.71 -4.11 -1.79
CA ASP A 200 -1.16 -5.49 -1.90
C ASP A 200 -0.32 -6.38 -0.97
N VAL A 201 -0.98 -7.09 -0.06
CA VAL A 201 -0.30 -7.97 0.90
C VAL A 201 0.48 -9.09 0.23
N ARG A 202 0.10 -9.47 -1.00
CA ARG A 202 0.82 -10.47 -1.80
C ARG A 202 2.24 -10.01 -2.16
N SER A 203 2.45 -8.71 -2.34
CA SER A 203 3.77 -8.12 -2.55
C SER A 203 4.72 -8.33 -1.37
N TYR A 204 4.17 -8.60 -0.18
CA TYR A 204 4.91 -8.87 1.06
C TYR A 204 4.96 -10.36 1.42
N GLY A 205 4.41 -11.24 0.56
CA GLY A 205 4.39 -12.70 0.75
C GLY A 205 3.21 -13.22 1.57
N TYR A 206 2.14 -12.43 1.73
CA TYR A 206 0.97 -12.82 2.51
C TYR A 206 -0.29 -12.91 1.63
N ASN A 207 -1.17 -13.88 1.93
CA ASN A 207 -2.46 -14.02 1.24
C ASN A 207 -3.61 -13.31 1.96
N MET A 208 -3.39 -12.90 3.22
CA MET A 208 -4.41 -12.24 4.05
C MET A 208 -3.82 -11.06 4.80
N LEU A 209 -4.56 -9.95 4.85
CA LEU A 209 -4.19 -8.76 5.61
C LEU A 209 -3.97 -9.07 7.09
N SER A 210 -4.82 -9.92 7.70
CA SER A 210 -4.66 -10.31 9.10
C SER A 210 -3.30 -10.94 9.38
N LYS A 211 -2.83 -11.82 8.49
CA LYS A 211 -1.52 -12.46 8.64
C LYS A 211 -0.37 -11.49 8.47
N PHE A 212 -0.50 -10.56 7.55
CA PHE A 212 0.49 -9.49 7.37
C PHE A 212 0.57 -8.59 8.61
N LEU A 213 -0.56 -8.25 9.24
CA LEU A 213 -0.59 -7.40 10.43
C LEU A 213 -0.07 -8.07 11.70
N GLU A 214 -0.09 -9.40 11.80
CA GLU A 214 0.49 -10.15 12.92
C GLU A 214 2.01 -9.92 13.06
N GLU A 215 2.69 -9.57 11.97
CA GLU A 215 4.15 -9.30 11.95
C GLU A 215 4.54 -7.95 12.58
N PHE A 216 3.59 -7.04 12.74
CA PHE A 216 3.89 -5.71 13.25
C PHE A 216 4.07 -5.71 14.77
N SER A 217 5.09 -4.95 15.22
CA SER A 217 5.47 -4.92 16.62
C SER A 217 4.53 -4.08 17.49
N ARG A 218 3.93 -3.02 16.91
CA ARG A 218 3.16 -1.99 17.64
C ARG A 218 1.66 -2.22 17.66
N ILE A 219 1.15 -3.12 16.81
CA ILE A 219 -0.28 -3.37 16.65
C ILE A 219 -0.63 -4.83 16.98
N GLN A 220 -1.86 -5.06 17.37
CA GLN A 220 -2.42 -6.38 17.62
C GLN A 220 -3.80 -6.54 17.00
N LEU A 221 -4.12 -7.79 16.65
CA LEU A 221 -5.44 -8.16 16.17
C LEU A 221 -6.26 -8.70 17.35
N ILE A 222 -7.45 -8.13 17.55
CA ILE A 222 -8.40 -8.58 18.54
C ILE A 222 -9.57 -9.25 17.83
N LYS A 223 -9.78 -10.54 18.11
CA LYS A 223 -10.89 -11.28 17.54
C LYS A 223 -12.12 -11.17 18.44
N GLN A 224 -13.23 -10.67 17.89
CA GLN A 224 -14.52 -10.62 18.56
C GLN A 224 -15.56 -11.36 17.72
N GLY A 225 -15.83 -12.61 18.08
CA GLY A 225 -16.69 -13.49 17.26
C GLY A 225 -16.09 -13.73 15.88
N ASN A 226 -16.79 -13.30 14.83
CA ASN A 226 -16.32 -13.40 13.43
C ASN A 226 -15.64 -12.13 12.91
N LEU A 227 -15.54 -11.09 13.73
CA LEU A 227 -14.94 -9.81 13.35
C LEU A 227 -13.53 -9.70 13.93
N PHE A 228 -12.63 -9.08 13.16
CA PHE A 228 -11.31 -8.69 13.64
C PHE A 228 -11.25 -7.17 13.74
N SER A 229 -10.78 -6.68 14.88
CA SER A 229 -10.38 -5.30 15.08
C SER A 229 -8.86 -5.20 15.25
N VAL A 230 -8.35 -4.04 14.90
CA VAL A 230 -6.92 -3.70 14.99
C VAL A 230 -6.77 -2.68 16.10
N ALA A 231 -5.87 -2.94 17.04
CA ALA A 231 -5.60 -2.07 18.18
C ALA A 231 -4.10 -1.92 18.40
N LEU A 232 -3.70 -0.90 19.12
CA LEU A 232 -2.34 -0.81 19.64
C LEU A 232 -2.12 -1.89 20.70
N LYS A 233 -0.93 -2.46 20.74
CA LYS A 233 -0.54 -3.31 21.89
C LYS A 233 -0.51 -2.45 23.14
N GLU A 234 -1.03 -2.96 24.26
CA GLU A 234 -1.15 -2.19 25.52
C GLU A 234 0.22 -1.65 25.98
N ASP A 235 1.27 -2.44 25.85
CA ASP A 235 2.63 -2.04 26.17
C ASP A 235 3.15 -0.88 25.32
N TRP A 236 2.62 -0.72 24.11
CA TRP A 236 3.05 0.33 23.21
C TRP A 236 2.39 1.69 23.49
N GLY A 237 1.11 1.72 23.85
CA GLY A 237 0.44 2.93 24.33
C GLY A 237 1.12 3.50 25.58
N MET A 238 1.51 2.63 26.49
CA MET A 238 2.28 2.99 27.68
C MET A 238 3.68 3.54 27.31
N LYS A 239 4.36 2.96 26.30
CA LYS A 239 5.66 3.47 25.83
C LYS A 239 5.57 4.89 25.29
N GLU A 240 4.59 5.18 24.42
CA GLU A 240 4.40 6.53 23.87
C GLU A 240 4.08 7.56 24.95
N ASP A 241 3.29 7.18 25.96
CA ASP A 241 3.00 8.05 27.11
C ASP A 241 4.26 8.32 27.92
N ILE A 242 5.10 7.30 28.12
CA ILE A 242 6.39 7.43 28.80
C ILE A 242 7.33 8.31 27.99
N ASP A 243 7.43 8.08 26.66
CA ASP A 243 8.28 8.88 25.76
C ASP A 243 7.84 10.35 25.75
N ARG A 244 6.54 10.62 25.67
CA ARG A 244 5.98 11.98 25.79
C ARG A 244 6.29 12.62 27.13
N TYR A 245 6.20 11.86 28.21
CA TYR A 245 6.53 12.35 29.54
C TYR A 245 8.02 12.64 29.70
N VAL A 246 8.88 11.77 29.19
CA VAL A 246 10.35 11.99 29.16
C VAL A 246 10.67 13.26 28.37
N ILE A 247 10.14 13.41 27.15
CA ILE A 247 10.30 14.61 26.33
C ILE A 247 9.83 15.87 27.07
N PHE A 248 8.69 15.81 27.74
CA PHE A 248 8.17 16.93 28.55
C PHE A 248 9.14 17.32 29.66
N LEU A 249 9.67 16.36 30.43
CA LEU A 249 10.61 16.61 31.51
C LEU A 249 11.93 17.21 31.02
N VAL A 250 12.45 16.68 29.89
CA VAL A 250 13.70 17.20 29.28
C VAL A 250 13.50 18.62 28.74
N LYS A 251 12.36 18.90 28.09
CA LYS A 251 12.01 20.26 27.65
C LYS A 251 11.89 21.24 28.82
N LYS A 252 11.27 20.81 29.93
CA LYS A 252 11.09 21.62 31.14
C LYS A 252 12.43 21.96 31.82
N ALA A 253 13.43 21.08 31.69
CA ALA A 253 14.78 21.31 32.22
C ALA A 253 15.58 22.32 31.37
N GLY A 254 15.13 22.66 30.18
CA GLY A 254 15.71 23.69 29.33
C GLY A 254 17.13 23.35 28.86
N LYS A 255 17.97 24.38 28.72
CA LYS A 255 19.34 24.29 28.17
C LYS A 255 20.31 23.47 29.06
N HIS A 256 20.02 23.37 30.34
CA HIS A 256 20.89 22.65 31.30
C HIS A 256 20.68 21.13 31.27
N GLY A 257 19.59 20.67 30.62
CA GLY A 257 19.22 19.26 30.58
C GLY A 257 18.80 18.72 31.96
N ILE A 258 18.48 17.44 32.01
CA ILE A 258 18.11 16.73 33.25
C ILE A 258 19.02 15.50 33.42
N GLU A 259 19.49 15.26 34.65
CA GLU A 259 20.26 14.06 34.95
C GLU A 259 19.44 12.80 34.72
N LEU A 260 20.05 11.77 34.13
CA LEU A 260 19.37 10.50 33.83
C LEU A 260 18.86 9.80 35.09
N SER A 261 19.56 9.91 36.19
CA SER A 261 19.12 9.40 37.50
C SER A 261 17.82 10.06 37.96
N THR A 262 17.77 11.39 37.88
CA THR A 262 16.57 12.17 38.24
C THR A 262 15.42 11.90 37.26
N LEU A 263 15.72 11.81 35.98
CA LEU A 263 14.75 11.51 34.94
C LEU A 263 14.14 10.10 35.15
N GLY A 264 14.99 9.09 35.42
CA GLY A 264 14.56 7.73 35.68
C GLY A 264 13.65 7.66 36.90
N ASN A 265 14.05 8.26 38.03
CA ASN A 265 13.23 8.28 39.25
C ASN A 265 11.83 8.85 39.00
N LYS A 266 11.71 9.95 38.23
CA LYS A 266 10.42 10.58 37.90
C LYS A 266 9.57 9.69 36.99
N VAL A 267 10.19 8.94 36.07
CA VAL A 267 9.50 8.00 35.19
C VAL A 267 8.98 6.82 36.01
N TYR A 268 9.82 6.22 36.84
CA TYR A 268 9.42 5.09 37.73
C TYR A 268 8.39 5.50 38.78
N GLU A 269 8.45 6.71 39.31
CA GLU A 269 7.46 7.25 40.24
C GLU A 269 6.07 7.38 39.58
N LYS A 270 6.03 7.85 38.31
CA LYS A 270 4.78 8.06 37.61
C LYS A 270 4.21 6.76 37.00
N TYR A 271 5.09 5.86 36.54
CA TYR A 271 4.74 4.62 35.88
C TYR A 271 5.33 3.43 36.67
N GLY A 272 4.67 3.07 37.76
CA GLY A 272 5.19 2.07 38.74
C GLY A 272 5.48 0.69 38.15
N ASP A 273 4.78 0.30 37.07
CA ASP A 273 4.95 -0.99 36.40
C ASP A 273 5.95 -0.91 35.20
N PHE A 274 6.59 0.23 34.97
CA PHE A 274 7.53 0.42 33.89
C PHE A 274 8.79 -0.44 34.08
N LYS A 275 9.02 -1.36 33.16
CA LYS A 275 10.25 -2.16 33.07
C LYS A 275 10.93 -1.94 31.74
N ILE A 276 12.17 -1.46 31.76
CA ILE A 276 12.97 -1.17 30.56
C ILE A 276 13.15 -2.40 29.67
N SER A 277 13.23 -3.60 30.30
CA SER A 277 13.36 -4.89 29.60
C SER A 277 12.20 -5.17 28.64
N ASP A 278 10.99 -4.73 28.99
CA ASP A 278 9.78 -4.97 28.20
C ASP A 278 9.80 -4.21 26.87
N TYR A 279 10.66 -3.20 26.78
CA TYR A 279 10.90 -2.39 25.57
C TYR A 279 12.22 -2.73 24.86
N GLY A 280 12.89 -3.84 25.26
CA GLY A 280 14.09 -4.35 24.61
C GLY A 280 15.40 -3.64 24.99
N TYR A 281 15.40 -2.85 26.07
CA TYR A 281 16.59 -2.16 26.56
C TYR A 281 17.11 -2.77 27.87
N SER A 282 18.44 -2.88 27.99
CA SER A 282 19.07 -3.34 29.23
C SER A 282 19.37 -2.23 30.22
N GLN A 283 19.42 -0.97 29.76
CA GLN A 283 19.74 0.19 30.59
C GLN A 283 18.88 1.40 30.21
N PHE A 284 18.52 2.24 31.20
CA PHE A 284 17.69 3.43 31.01
C PHE A 284 18.33 4.46 30.06
N ASN A 285 19.65 4.56 30.04
CA ASN A 285 20.36 5.44 29.12
C ASN A 285 20.18 5.04 27.66
N GLN A 286 20.11 3.73 27.36
CA GLN A 286 19.84 3.21 26.00
C GLN A 286 18.42 3.55 25.56
N TYR A 287 17.45 3.36 26.47
CA TYR A 287 16.07 3.72 26.24
C TYR A 287 15.92 5.22 25.95
N VAL A 288 16.51 6.10 26.78
CA VAL A 288 16.41 7.56 26.59
C VAL A 288 17.08 8.02 25.26
N LYS A 289 18.19 7.38 24.87
CA LYS A 289 18.85 7.64 23.58
C LYS A 289 18.01 7.23 22.37
N SER A 290 17.08 6.29 22.52
CA SER A 290 16.20 5.87 21.42
C SER A 290 15.01 6.80 21.18
N ILE A 291 14.76 7.73 22.11
CA ILE A 291 13.67 8.68 21.98
C ILE A 291 14.08 9.82 21.04
N ASP A 292 13.30 10.01 19.97
CA ASP A 292 13.52 11.08 19.01
C ASP A 292 13.66 12.46 19.69
N LYS A 293 14.63 13.27 19.20
CA LYS A 293 14.92 14.63 19.68
C LYS A 293 15.52 14.74 21.09
N ILE A 294 15.97 13.60 21.67
CA ILE A 294 16.70 13.61 22.93
C ILE A 294 18.15 13.18 22.68
N GLU A 295 19.08 13.98 23.17
CA GLU A 295 20.50 13.68 23.18
C GLU A 295 20.98 13.46 24.62
N VAL A 296 21.81 12.44 24.81
CA VAL A 296 22.40 12.15 26.13
C VAL A 296 23.87 12.47 26.07
N GLU A 297 24.27 13.51 26.81
CA GLU A 297 25.66 13.97 26.94
C GLU A 297 26.25 13.59 28.30
N GLN A 298 27.54 13.38 28.31
CA GLN A 298 28.29 13.12 29.56
C GLN A 298 28.99 14.42 30.01
N GLU A 299 28.60 14.93 31.17
CA GLU A 299 29.27 16.04 31.83
C GLU A 299 30.01 15.55 33.10
N GLY A 300 31.31 15.29 32.98
CA GLY A 300 32.11 14.63 34.02
C GLY A 300 31.67 13.18 34.27
N THR A 301 31.18 12.87 35.46
CA THR A 301 30.66 11.56 35.84
C THR A 301 29.14 11.43 35.66
N ILE A 302 28.47 12.51 35.27
CA ILE A 302 26.99 12.57 35.21
C ILE A 302 26.53 12.51 33.76
N LEU A 303 25.54 11.69 33.48
CA LEU A 303 24.84 11.64 32.18
C LEU A 303 23.60 12.55 32.26
N LYS A 304 23.45 13.46 31.28
CA LYS A 304 22.31 14.36 31.15
C LYS A 304 21.58 14.19 29.83
N ALA A 305 20.26 14.22 29.88
CA ALA A 305 19.40 14.27 28.72
C ALA A 305 19.08 15.71 28.34
N LYS A 306 19.29 16.10 27.09
CA LYS A 306 19.01 17.43 26.51
C LYS A 306 18.07 17.29 25.32
N TYR A 307 17.25 18.32 25.09
CA TYR A 307 16.35 18.36 23.94
C TYR A 307 17.06 18.97 22.74
N GLN A 308 17.17 18.18 21.65
CA GLN A 308 17.70 18.68 20.37
C GLN A 308 16.67 19.60 19.71
N LYS A 309 16.99 20.87 19.52
CA LYS A 309 16.26 21.73 18.60
C LYS A 309 16.74 21.42 17.19
N LEU A 310 15.87 20.86 16.37
CA LEU A 310 16.08 20.87 14.92
C LEU A 310 16.05 22.32 14.46
N PHE A 311 17.16 22.78 13.87
CA PHE A 311 17.26 24.06 13.18
C PHE A 311 16.49 24.01 11.86
#